data_d8e7b7a53eb355a7f69ce007319fd423
#
_entry.id   d8e7b7a53eb355a7f69ce007319fd423
#
_cell.length_a   1.000
_cell.length_b   1.000
_cell.length_c   1.000
_cell.angle_alpha   90.00
_cell.angle_beta   90.00
_cell.angle_gamma   90.00
#
_symmetry.space_group_name_H-M   'P 1'
#
loop_
_entity.id
_entity.type
_entity.pdbx_description
1 polymer ?
#
loop_
_entity_poly.entity_id
_entity_poly.type
_entity_poly.pdbx_seq_one_letter_code
_entity_poly.pdbx_strand_id
1 'polypeptide(L)'
;SLDLKIEDGVVRTTLTNDGSGHNFPTDERSRAADLFVQYQVDGKLGEWQRLYRFRDPYRDETDLTNTQLPSGQSMSFDLRSDVQSVAVRLIYKTNPFMSDEDGVVVHSSTLAIDE
;
A
#
# COMPACT_ATOMS: atom_id res chain seq x y z
N SER A 1 -8.40 5.23 4.27
CA SER A 1 -7.34 6.21 4.56
C SER A 1 -5.99 5.54 4.68
N LEU A 2 -4.93 6.28 4.39
CA LEU A 2 -3.55 5.81 4.48
C LEU A 2 -2.75 6.78 5.33
N ASP A 3 -2.25 6.30 6.48
CA ASP A 3 -1.45 7.10 7.41
C ASP A 3 0.02 6.68 7.32
N LEU A 4 0.91 7.62 7.62
CA LEU A 4 2.35 7.37 7.70
C LEU A 4 2.89 8.18 8.89
N LYS A 5 3.48 7.50 9.86
CA LYS A 5 3.97 8.17 11.06
C LYS A 5 5.15 7.42 11.69
N ILE A 6 5.86 8.11 12.57
CA ILE A 6 6.93 7.51 13.36
C ILE A 6 6.49 7.49 14.83
N GLU A 7 6.59 6.33 15.46
CA GLU A 7 6.29 6.13 16.88
C GLU A 7 7.38 5.27 17.52
N ASP A 8 7.94 5.73 18.62
CA ASP A 8 8.97 4.99 19.36
C ASP A 8 10.14 4.53 18.48
N GLY A 9 10.53 5.36 17.52
CA GLY A 9 11.61 5.05 16.59
C GLY A 9 11.25 4.11 15.44
N VAL A 10 9.98 3.72 15.33
CA VAL A 10 9.50 2.85 14.27
C VAL A 10 8.64 3.65 13.29
N VAL A 11 8.96 3.56 12.01
CA VAL A 11 8.12 4.15 10.95
C VAL A 11 7.06 3.13 10.59
N ARG A 12 5.81 3.57 10.60
CA ARG A 12 4.67 2.69 10.32
C ARG A 12 3.68 3.35 9.38
N THR A 13 3.25 2.61 8.37
CA THR A 13 2.13 3.00 7.53
C THR A 13 0.93 2.11 7.83
N THR A 14 -0.25 2.71 7.88
CA THR A 14 -1.49 1.99 8.18
C THR A 14 -2.54 2.33 7.14
N LEU A 15 -3.08 1.30 6.50
CA LEU A 15 -4.21 1.42 5.59
C LEU A 15 -5.48 0.98 6.32
N THR A 16 -6.50 1.84 6.29
CA THR A 16 -7.79 1.55 6.91
C THR A 16 -8.88 1.57 5.83
N ASN A 17 -9.69 0.52 5.80
CA ASN A 17 -10.93 0.50 5.03
C ASN A 17 -12.02 1.16 5.88
N ASP A 18 -12.37 2.39 5.55
CA ASP A 18 -13.18 3.28 6.39
C ASP A 18 -14.66 2.91 6.47
N GLY A 19 -15.01 1.65 6.30
CA GLY A 19 -16.37 1.23 6.54
C GLY A 19 -17.32 1.51 5.38
N SER A 20 -16.85 1.44 4.16
CA SER A 20 -17.68 1.63 2.96
C SER A 20 -18.74 0.54 2.77
N GLY A 21 -18.72 -0.50 3.62
CA GLY A 21 -19.67 -1.59 3.53
C GLY A 21 -19.22 -2.74 2.63
N HIS A 22 -18.06 -2.64 2.02
CA HIS A 22 -17.50 -3.70 1.17
C HIS A 22 -15.98 -3.79 1.33
N ASN A 23 -15.40 -4.86 0.81
CA ASN A 23 -13.97 -5.09 0.89
C ASN A 23 -13.20 -4.11 0.01
N PHE A 24 -11.96 -3.83 0.41
CA PHE A 24 -11.05 -3.01 -0.37
C PHE A 24 -10.14 -3.93 -1.23
N PRO A 25 -9.91 -3.64 -2.50
CA PRO A 25 -10.31 -2.42 -3.23
C PRO A 25 -11.76 -2.40 -3.69
N THR A 26 -12.35 -3.52 -4.00
CA THR A 26 -13.78 -3.69 -4.31
C THR A 26 -14.14 -5.15 -4.12
N ASP A 27 -15.42 -5.50 -4.28
CA ASP A 27 -15.85 -6.90 -4.27
C ASP A 27 -15.61 -7.59 -5.62
N GLU A 28 -15.08 -6.88 -6.61
CA GLU A 28 -14.77 -7.45 -7.92
C GLU A 28 -13.34 -8.02 -7.97
N ARG A 29 -13.21 -9.25 -8.46
CA ARG A 29 -11.91 -9.91 -8.60
C ARG A 29 -11.00 -9.29 -9.65
N SER A 30 -11.57 -8.51 -10.58
CA SER A 30 -10.81 -7.85 -11.63
C SER A 30 -10.01 -6.65 -11.12
N ARG A 31 -10.18 -6.25 -9.87
CA ARG A 31 -9.54 -5.06 -9.31
C ARG A 31 -8.41 -5.43 -8.37
N ALA A 32 -7.43 -4.55 -8.30
CA ALA A 32 -6.33 -4.67 -7.34
C ALA A 32 -5.92 -3.30 -6.83
N ALA A 33 -5.31 -3.26 -5.66
CA ALA A 33 -4.66 -2.07 -5.15
C ALA A 33 -3.29 -2.46 -4.61
N ASP A 34 -2.25 -1.78 -5.07
CA ASP A 34 -0.88 -2.03 -4.69
C ASP A 34 -0.35 -0.92 -3.79
N LEU A 35 0.18 -1.30 -2.64
CA LEU A 35 0.82 -0.40 -1.70
C LEU A 35 2.33 -0.44 -1.92
N PHE A 36 2.93 0.74 -2.16
CA PHE A 36 4.36 0.88 -2.45
C PHE A 36 5.03 1.77 -1.43
N VAL A 37 6.32 1.54 -1.23
CA VAL A 37 7.20 2.38 -0.42
C VAL A 37 8.42 2.79 -1.23
N GLN A 38 8.88 4.02 -1.00
CA GLN A 38 10.13 4.55 -1.56
C GLN A 38 10.93 5.19 -0.43
N TYR A 39 12.22 4.87 -0.37
CA TYR A 39 13.13 5.41 0.64
C TYR A 39 14.12 6.39 0.01
N GLN A 40 14.46 7.43 0.75
CA GLN A 40 15.57 8.32 0.40
C GLN A 40 16.77 8.02 1.30
N VAL A 41 17.89 7.67 0.69
CA VAL A 41 19.13 7.32 1.39
C VAL A 41 20.27 8.11 0.77
N ASP A 42 21.05 8.80 1.59
CA ASP A 42 22.21 9.61 1.15
C ASP A 42 21.85 10.62 0.05
N GLY A 43 20.68 11.25 0.19
CA GLY A 43 20.21 12.26 -0.76
C GLY A 43 19.64 11.70 -2.06
N LYS A 44 19.51 10.38 -2.18
CA LYS A 44 19.02 9.73 -3.40
C LYS A 44 17.74 8.99 -3.14
N LEU A 45 16.77 9.16 -4.03
CA LEU A 45 15.55 8.39 -4.02
C LEU A 45 15.81 7.01 -4.63
N GLY A 46 15.40 5.97 -3.90
CA GLY A 46 15.42 4.61 -4.41
C GLY A 46 14.22 4.33 -5.32
N GLU A 47 14.12 3.09 -5.73
CA GLU A 47 12.96 2.66 -6.52
C GLU A 47 11.76 2.40 -5.61
N TRP A 48 10.56 2.50 -6.18
CA TRP A 48 9.35 2.11 -5.50
C TRP A 48 9.32 0.59 -5.35
N GLN A 49 9.06 0.13 -4.13
CA GLN A 49 8.98 -1.29 -3.81
C GLN A 49 7.56 -1.62 -3.36
N ARG A 50 6.99 -2.67 -3.94
CA ARG A 50 5.65 -3.09 -3.54
C ARG A 50 5.70 -3.78 -2.19
N LEU A 51 4.93 -3.25 -1.22
CA LEU A 51 4.79 -3.84 0.10
C LEU A 51 3.71 -4.92 0.12
N TYR A 52 2.60 -4.68 -0.58
CA TYR A 52 1.45 -5.55 -0.50
C TYR A 52 0.50 -5.30 -1.66
N ARG A 53 -0.22 -6.34 -2.05
CA ARG A 53 -1.27 -6.27 -3.05
C ARG A 53 -2.60 -6.73 -2.45
N PHE A 54 -3.61 -5.88 -2.54
CA PHE A 54 -4.97 -6.16 -2.07
C PHE A 54 -5.81 -6.60 -3.27
N ARG A 55 -6.26 -7.85 -3.27
CA ARG A 55 -7.15 -8.36 -4.32
C ARG A 55 -7.81 -9.67 -3.90
N ASP A 56 -8.95 -9.98 -4.52
CA ASP A 56 -9.55 -11.31 -4.51
C ASP A 56 -9.09 -12.03 -5.77
N PRO A 57 -8.36 -13.15 -5.68
CA PRO A 57 -7.87 -13.87 -6.86
C PRO A 57 -8.99 -14.36 -7.76
N TYR A 58 -8.71 -14.50 -9.06
CA TYR A 58 -9.63 -15.14 -9.99
C TYR A 58 -9.87 -16.59 -9.59
N ARG A 59 -11.00 -17.18 -10.04
CA ARG A 59 -11.38 -18.55 -9.66
C ARG A 59 -10.35 -19.60 -10.07
N ASP A 60 -9.62 -19.36 -11.16
CA ASP A 60 -8.59 -20.26 -11.65
C ASP A 60 -7.23 -20.04 -10.97
N GLU A 61 -7.11 -19.03 -10.12
CA GLU A 61 -5.90 -18.76 -9.35
C GLU A 61 -5.98 -19.43 -7.97
N THR A 62 -6.01 -20.74 -7.95
CA THR A 62 -6.27 -21.50 -6.70
C THR A 62 -5.10 -21.46 -5.71
N ASP A 63 -3.91 -21.09 -6.17
CA ASP A 63 -2.72 -20.99 -5.30
C ASP A 63 -2.60 -19.64 -4.59
N LEU A 64 -3.44 -18.69 -4.93
CA LEU A 64 -3.39 -17.35 -4.34
C LEU A 64 -4.43 -17.19 -3.24
N THR A 65 -4.06 -16.44 -2.22
CA THR A 65 -4.94 -16.13 -1.10
C THR A 65 -5.67 -14.81 -1.36
N ASN A 66 -6.91 -14.70 -0.90
CA ASN A 66 -7.64 -13.45 -0.91
C ASN A 66 -6.96 -12.48 0.07
N THR A 67 -6.50 -11.34 -0.44
CA THR A 67 -5.80 -10.32 0.34
C THR A 67 -6.57 -9.02 0.42
N GLN A 68 -7.87 -9.03 0.12
CA GLN A 68 -8.71 -7.84 0.28
C GLN A 68 -8.73 -7.41 1.74
N LEU A 69 -8.89 -6.11 1.96
CA LEU A 69 -9.04 -5.56 3.29
C LEU A 69 -10.53 -5.41 3.61
N PRO A 70 -11.06 -6.17 4.58
CA PRO A 70 -12.48 -6.09 4.93
C PRO A 70 -12.89 -4.71 5.43
N SER A 71 -14.15 -4.36 5.25
CA SER A 71 -14.73 -3.11 5.72
C SER A 71 -14.50 -2.93 7.22
N GLY A 72 -14.06 -1.75 7.63
CA GLY A 72 -13.78 -1.43 9.02
C GLY A 72 -12.48 -1.97 9.57
N GLN A 73 -11.70 -2.68 8.76
CA GLN A 73 -10.42 -3.26 9.18
C GLN A 73 -9.25 -2.38 8.80
N SER A 74 -8.13 -2.55 9.49
CA SER A 74 -6.87 -1.87 9.22
C SER A 74 -5.75 -2.87 9.06
N MET A 75 -4.74 -2.48 8.27
CA MET A 75 -3.51 -3.26 8.12
C MET A 75 -2.32 -2.31 8.22
N SER A 76 -1.32 -2.67 9.03
CA SER A 76 -0.15 -1.85 9.27
C SER A 76 1.11 -2.55 8.82
N PHE A 77 2.09 -1.75 8.39
CA PHE A 77 3.40 -2.23 7.93
C PHE A 77 4.49 -1.40 8.60
N ASP A 78 5.48 -2.08 9.17
CA ASP A 78 6.66 -1.42 9.72
C ASP A 78 7.67 -1.20 8.59
N LEU A 79 8.23 0.00 8.53
CA LEU A 79 9.13 0.44 7.48
C LEU A 79 10.50 0.78 8.05
N ARG A 80 11.49 0.96 7.17
CA ARG A 80 12.82 1.36 7.61
C ARG A 80 12.79 2.75 8.23
N SER A 81 13.52 2.91 9.33
CA SER A 81 13.70 4.20 10.01
C SER A 81 15.14 4.73 9.91
N ASP A 82 16.05 3.95 9.31
CA ASP A 82 17.47 4.30 9.12
C ASP A 82 17.72 5.06 7.80
N VAL A 83 16.71 5.79 7.33
CA VAL A 83 16.71 6.51 6.06
C VAL A 83 16.37 7.98 6.28
N GLN A 84 16.59 8.82 5.26
CA GLN A 84 16.29 10.26 5.36
C GLN A 84 14.81 10.56 5.27
N SER A 85 14.10 9.85 4.40
CA SER A 85 12.66 10.02 4.26
C SER A 85 12.03 8.75 3.73
N VAL A 86 10.72 8.63 3.95
CA VAL A 86 9.90 7.52 3.50
C VAL A 86 8.69 8.09 2.80
N ALA A 87 8.37 7.56 1.63
CA ALA A 87 7.14 7.85 0.92
C ALA A 87 6.37 6.57 0.71
N VAL A 88 5.05 6.65 0.83
CA VAL A 88 4.14 5.54 0.52
C VAL A 88 3.09 6.02 -0.45
N ARG A 89 2.62 5.13 -1.31
CA ARG A 89 1.49 5.40 -2.19
C ARG A 89 0.70 4.14 -2.42
N LEU A 90 -0.60 4.32 -2.61
CA LEU A 90 -1.53 3.24 -2.92
C LEU A 90 -2.04 3.46 -4.34
N ILE A 91 -1.84 2.47 -5.21
CA ILE A 91 -2.24 2.53 -6.61
C ILE A 91 -3.40 1.58 -6.83
N TYR A 92 -4.54 2.13 -7.29
CA TYR A 92 -5.70 1.34 -7.67
C TYR A 92 -5.57 0.92 -9.14
N LYS A 93 -5.79 -0.36 -9.41
CA LYS A 93 -5.70 -0.94 -10.76
C LYS A 93 -7.01 -1.62 -11.13
N THR A 94 -7.50 -1.34 -12.32
CA THR A 94 -8.71 -1.97 -12.84
C THR A 94 -8.46 -3.38 -13.37
N ASN A 95 -7.19 -3.77 -13.44
CA ASN A 95 -6.74 -5.11 -13.81
C ASN A 95 -5.47 -5.40 -13.01
N PRO A 96 -5.35 -6.56 -12.32
CA PRO A 96 -4.17 -6.84 -11.50
C PRO A 96 -2.88 -6.98 -12.30
N PHE A 97 -2.96 -7.17 -13.60
CA PHE A 97 -1.79 -7.27 -14.48
C PHE A 97 -1.40 -5.94 -15.14
N MET A 98 -2.13 -4.88 -14.82
CA MET A 98 -1.84 -3.52 -15.29
C MET A 98 -0.51 -3.04 -14.73
N SER A 99 0.25 -2.27 -15.52
CA SER A 99 1.49 -1.67 -15.05
C SER A 99 1.22 -0.60 -13.98
N ASP A 100 2.23 -0.31 -13.15
CA ASP A 100 2.10 0.70 -12.10
C ASP A 100 1.79 2.09 -12.68
N GLU A 101 2.32 2.38 -13.86
CA GLU A 101 2.13 3.67 -14.52
C GLU A 101 0.69 3.89 -14.99
N ASP A 102 -0.03 2.82 -15.30
CA ASP A 102 -1.40 2.88 -15.79
C ASP A 102 -2.43 2.88 -14.67
N GLY A 103 -2.01 2.61 -13.44
CA GLY A 103 -2.88 2.66 -12.27
C GLY A 103 -3.12 4.09 -11.80
N VAL A 104 -4.07 4.26 -10.88
CA VAL A 104 -4.42 5.54 -10.29
C VAL A 104 -3.92 5.61 -8.87
N VAL A 105 -3.11 6.63 -8.55
CA VAL A 105 -2.68 6.87 -7.16
C VAL A 105 -3.86 7.44 -6.40
N VAL A 106 -4.39 6.67 -5.45
CA VAL A 106 -5.55 7.08 -4.67
C VAL A 106 -5.18 7.66 -3.31
N HIS A 107 -4.01 7.29 -2.79
CA HIS A 107 -3.45 7.84 -1.55
C HIS A 107 -1.95 7.92 -1.66
N SER A 108 -1.37 8.97 -1.08
CA SER A 108 0.09 9.09 -0.95
C SER A 108 0.43 9.89 0.29
N SER A 109 1.59 9.60 0.88
CA SER A 109 2.09 10.32 2.04
C SER A 109 3.62 10.26 2.08
N THR A 110 4.24 11.29 2.64
CA THR A 110 5.70 11.36 2.76
C THR A 110 6.06 11.82 4.16
N LEU A 111 7.06 11.18 4.76
CA LEU A 111 7.56 11.50 6.08
C LEU A 111 9.06 11.73 6.01
N ALA A 112 9.51 12.91 6.44
CA ALA A 112 10.94 13.19 6.61
C ALA A 112 11.36 12.73 8.01
N ILE A 113 12.47 11.99 8.05
CA ILE A 113 13.03 11.51 9.32
C ILE A 113 14.20 12.41 9.68
N ASP A 114 14.01 13.26 10.67
CA ASP A 114 15.06 14.17 11.11
C ASP A 114 16.09 13.46 11.97
N GLU A 115 17.32 13.89 11.77
CA GLU A 115 18.46 13.52 12.58
C GLU A 115 18.50 14.32 13.87
#